data_bd8f98b99938cbe8c0a6e84bf157edb4
#
_entry.id   bd8f98b99938cbe8c0a6e84bf157edb4
#
_cell.length_a   1.000
_cell.length_b   1.000
_cell.length_c   1.000
_cell.angle_alpha   90.00
_cell.angle_beta   90.00
_cell.angle_gamma   90.00
#
_symmetry.space_group_name_H-M   'P 1'
#
loop_
_entity.id
_entity.type
_entity.pdbx_description
1 polymer ?
#
loop_
_entity_poly.entity_id
_entity_poly.type
_entity_poly.pdbx_seq_one_letter_code
_entity_poly.pdbx_strand_id
1 'polypeptide(L)'
;MEKVEYYFREISKIPRGSYNEKAICDYVENFAKERNIKYVRDKMHNIVLFKEATKGYEDHETVMLEGHMDMVCEKNNDSDHDFSKDSIELIEEDGFLHANKTTLGADDGVGVCYMLALLDDESLKHPALECVFTVQEEVGLNGAMGLDKSILKAKKMIGLDRGKEKIITVSCSGGRRAVVEKGLSYLKNESPCYQLYVGGLQGGHSGGVIHLERGNANVIMTRVYYHLSLNNIE
;
A
#
# COMPACT_ATOMS: atom_id res chain seq x y z
N MET A 1 16.04 -6.61 -13.67
CA MET A 1 15.17 -5.43 -13.82
C MET A 1 13.97 -5.70 -14.72
N GLU A 2 14.18 -6.28 -15.91
CA GLU A 2 13.10 -6.61 -16.87
C GLU A 2 11.93 -7.42 -16.28
N LYS A 3 12.23 -8.43 -15.42
CA LYS A 3 11.16 -9.23 -14.78
C LYS A 3 10.33 -8.42 -13.77
N VAL A 4 10.95 -7.52 -13.01
CA VAL A 4 10.23 -6.68 -12.03
C VAL A 4 9.27 -5.75 -12.76
N GLU A 5 9.74 -5.10 -13.82
CA GLU A 5 8.90 -4.24 -14.66
C GLU A 5 7.78 -5.02 -15.34
N TYR A 6 8.08 -6.22 -15.85
CA TYR A 6 7.06 -7.11 -16.43
C TYR A 6 5.93 -7.38 -15.42
N TYR A 7 6.28 -7.82 -14.20
CA TYR A 7 5.28 -8.08 -13.18
C TYR A 7 4.54 -6.81 -12.76
N PHE A 8 5.21 -5.67 -12.69
CA PHE A 8 4.56 -4.41 -12.36
C PHE A 8 3.50 -4.02 -13.40
N ARG A 9 3.81 -4.19 -14.69
CA ARG A 9 2.84 -3.97 -15.77
C ARG A 9 1.67 -4.96 -15.71
N GLU A 10 1.90 -6.20 -15.28
CA GLU A 10 0.83 -7.19 -15.10
C GLU A 10 -0.07 -6.86 -13.91
N ILE A 11 0.48 -6.57 -12.74
CA ILE A 11 -0.34 -6.24 -11.57
C ILE A 11 -1.06 -4.90 -11.71
N SER A 12 -0.53 -3.97 -12.50
CA SER A 12 -1.20 -2.69 -12.80
C SER A 12 -2.48 -2.84 -13.61
N LYS A 13 -2.67 -3.99 -14.28
CA LYS A 13 -3.92 -4.34 -14.95
C LYS A 13 -5.01 -4.80 -13.99
N ILE A 14 -4.66 -5.09 -12.75
CA ILE A 14 -5.54 -5.69 -11.74
C ILE A 14 -5.96 -4.60 -10.74
N PRO A 15 -7.27 -4.27 -10.64
CA PRO A 15 -7.78 -3.45 -9.57
C PRO A 15 -7.43 -4.06 -8.21
N ARG A 16 -6.74 -3.28 -7.36
CA ARG A 16 -6.20 -3.78 -6.07
C ARG A 16 -6.21 -2.73 -4.96
N GLY A 17 -7.20 -1.85 -4.98
CA GLY A 17 -7.43 -0.95 -3.84
C GLY A 17 -7.70 -1.72 -2.56
N SER A 18 -7.39 -1.12 -1.40
CA SER A 18 -7.71 -1.72 -0.10
C SER A 18 -9.17 -2.16 -0.03
N TYR A 19 -9.44 -3.35 0.51
CA TYR A 19 -10.70 -4.09 0.50
C TYR A 19 -11.14 -4.67 -0.87
N ASN A 20 -10.33 -4.53 -1.93
CA ASN A 20 -10.59 -5.10 -3.26
C ASN A 20 -9.42 -5.97 -3.75
N GLU A 21 -8.76 -6.69 -2.85
CA GLU A 21 -7.51 -7.41 -3.15
C GLU A 21 -7.71 -8.84 -3.66
N LYS A 22 -8.97 -9.30 -3.74
CA LYS A 22 -9.22 -10.68 -4.17
C LYS A 22 -8.58 -11.02 -5.52
N ALA A 23 -8.67 -10.13 -6.50
CA ALA A 23 -8.16 -10.39 -7.84
C ALA A 23 -6.63 -10.46 -7.88
N ILE A 24 -5.93 -9.59 -7.17
CA ILE A 24 -4.47 -9.64 -7.08
C ILE A 24 -4.02 -10.87 -6.28
N CYS A 25 -4.73 -11.27 -5.24
CA CYS A 25 -4.45 -12.49 -4.52
C CYS A 25 -4.66 -13.74 -5.41
N ASP A 26 -5.72 -13.77 -6.22
CA ASP A 26 -5.95 -14.84 -7.21
C ASP A 26 -4.80 -14.91 -8.23
N TYR A 27 -4.27 -13.76 -8.66
CA TYR A 27 -3.11 -13.68 -9.55
C TYR A 27 -1.87 -14.30 -8.93
N VAL A 28 -1.53 -13.94 -7.68
CA VAL A 28 -0.37 -14.49 -6.96
C VAL A 28 -0.56 -15.97 -6.66
N GLU A 29 -1.79 -16.41 -6.36
CA GLU A 29 -2.11 -17.84 -6.17
C GLU A 29 -1.92 -18.63 -7.48
N ASN A 30 -2.37 -18.11 -8.61
CA ASN A 30 -2.18 -18.73 -9.91
C ASN A 30 -0.70 -18.78 -10.31
N PHE A 31 0.05 -17.70 -10.05
CA PHE A 31 1.49 -17.66 -10.22
C PHE A 31 2.18 -18.83 -9.47
N ALA A 32 1.78 -19.07 -8.21
CA ALA A 32 2.33 -20.18 -7.41
C ALA A 32 1.95 -21.53 -7.99
N LYS A 33 0.70 -21.72 -8.41
CA LYS A 33 0.21 -22.98 -9.02
C LYS A 33 0.96 -23.35 -10.30
N GLU A 34 1.13 -22.38 -11.21
CA GLU A 34 1.83 -22.57 -12.48
C GLU A 34 3.29 -22.99 -12.31
N ARG A 35 3.92 -22.58 -11.21
CA ARG A 35 5.33 -22.85 -10.89
C ARG A 35 5.53 -23.97 -9.87
N ASN A 36 4.44 -24.64 -9.46
CA ASN A 36 4.45 -25.66 -8.41
C ASN A 36 5.06 -25.16 -7.10
N ILE A 37 4.90 -23.88 -6.77
CA ILE A 37 5.36 -23.28 -5.52
C ILE A 37 4.30 -23.56 -4.45
N LYS A 38 4.75 -24.07 -3.30
CA LYS A 38 3.88 -24.27 -2.13
C LYS A 38 3.39 -22.93 -1.62
N TYR A 39 2.10 -22.84 -1.31
CA TYR A 39 1.52 -21.61 -0.77
C TYR A 39 0.45 -21.89 0.29
N VAL A 40 0.15 -20.87 1.07
CA VAL A 40 -1.00 -20.80 2.00
C VAL A 40 -1.70 -19.48 1.76
N ARG A 41 -3.01 -19.51 1.53
CA ARG A 41 -3.88 -18.35 1.44
C ARG A 41 -4.84 -18.33 2.62
N ASP A 42 -4.97 -17.20 3.29
CA ASP A 42 -5.91 -17.04 4.39
C ASP A 42 -7.26 -16.43 3.95
N LYS A 43 -8.18 -16.29 4.91
CA LYS A 43 -9.52 -15.75 4.66
C LYS A 43 -9.54 -14.25 4.37
N MET A 44 -8.49 -13.54 4.76
CA MET A 44 -8.33 -12.10 4.49
C MET A 44 -7.72 -11.83 3.13
N HIS A 45 -7.30 -12.87 2.42
CA HIS A 45 -6.57 -12.84 1.16
C HIS A 45 -5.07 -12.54 1.30
N ASN A 46 -4.47 -12.60 2.50
CA ASN A 46 -3.04 -12.72 2.58
C ASN A 46 -2.60 -14.04 1.92
N ILE A 47 -1.45 -14.03 1.27
CA ILE A 47 -0.89 -15.26 0.70
C ILE A 47 0.60 -15.35 0.99
N VAL A 48 1.04 -16.53 1.41
CA VAL A 48 2.45 -16.83 1.69
C VAL A 48 2.92 -17.89 0.74
N LEU A 49 4.00 -17.60 0.00
CA LEU A 49 4.65 -18.53 -0.91
C LEU A 49 5.95 -19.02 -0.29
N PHE A 50 6.19 -20.34 -0.37
CA PHE A 50 7.37 -20.99 0.23
C PHE A 50 8.27 -21.55 -0.88
N LYS A 51 9.50 -21.08 -0.97
CA LYS A 51 10.51 -21.57 -1.91
C LYS A 51 11.64 -22.23 -1.13
N GLU A 52 11.91 -23.50 -1.46
CA GLU A 52 13.00 -24.25 -0.82
C GLU A 52 14.35 -23.63 -1.14
N ALA A 53 15.35 -23.85 -0.28
CA ALA A 53 16.70 -23.38 -0.50
C ALA A 53 17.31 -24.00 -1.77
N THR A 54 18.12 -23.23 -2.47
CA THR A 54 18.93 -23.75 -3.58
C THR A 54 20.10 -24.58 -3.05
N LYS A 55 20.60 -25.50 -3.91
CA LYS A 55 21.71 -26.37 -3.56
C LYS A 55 22.91 -25.62 -3.00
N GLY A 56 23.35 -25.99 -1.79
CA GLY A 56 24.42 -25.38 -1.04
C GLY A 56 24.01 -24.23 -0.12
N TYR A 57 22.70 -23.98 0.01
CA TYR A 57 22.12 -22.98 0.91
C TYR A 57 21.11 -23.58 1.90
N GLU A 58 21.00 -24.91 1.97
CA GLU A 58 20.03 -25.65 2.78
C GLU A 58 20.22 -25.42 4.28
N ASP A 59 21.47 -25.23 4.72
CA ASP A 59 21.82 -24.98 6.12
C ASP A 59 21.70 -23.52 6.54
N HIS A 60 21.32 -22.63 5.62
CA HIS A 60 21.11 -21.22 5.93
C HIS A 60 19.74 -20.98 6.54
N GLU A 61 19.65 -19.96 7.41
CA GLU A 61 18.38 -19.58 8.01
C GLU A 61 17.38 -19.12 6.92
N THR A 62 16.13 -19.54 7.06
CA THR A 62 15.03 -19.06 6.23
C THR A 62 14.91 -17.54 6.32
N VAL A 63 14.71 -16.89 5.19
CA VAL A 63 14.49 -15.45 5.08
C VAL A 63 13.06 -15.19 4.65
N MET A 64 12.38 -14.30 5.36
CA MET A 64 11.08 -13.79 4.98
C MET A 64 11.25 -12.49 4.21
N LEU A 65 10.55 -12.39 3.08
CA LEU A 65 10.32 -11.15 2.35
C LEU A 65 8.86 -10.76 2.53
N GLU A 66 8.59 -9.49 2.74
CA GLU A 66 7.23 -9.04 2.97
C GLU A 66 6.96 -7.77 2.15
N GLY A 67 5.73 -7.69 1.61
CA GLY A 67 5.19 -6.55 0.92
C GLY A 67 3.67 -6.64 0.82
N HIS A 68 2.99 -5.47 0.69
CA HIS A 68 1.54 -5.44 0.60
C HIS A 68 1.03 -5.35 -0.85
N MET A 69 -0.10 -6.01 -1.10
CA MET A 69 -0.70 -6.08 -2.42
C MET A 69 -1.67 -4.94 -2.72
N ASP A 70 -2.24 -4.33 -1.70
CA ASP A 70 -3.17 -3.22 -1.87
C ASP A 70 -2.47 -1.90 -2.22
N MET A 71 -3.26 -0.91 -2.59
CA MET A 71 -2.77 0.43 -2.93
C MET A 71 -3.78 1.50 -2.55
N VAL A 72 -3.29 2.69 -2.29
CA VAL A 72 -4.10 3.91 -2.16
C VAL A 72 -4.78 4.25 -3.48
N CYS A 73 -6.07 4.52 -3.44
CA CYS A 73 -6.91 4.84 -4.60
C CYS A 73 -7.24 6.34 -4.63
N GLU A 74 -6.35 7.14 -5.22
CA GLU A 74 -6.54 8.58 -5.39
C GLU A 74 -6.42 8.98 -6.87
N LYS A 75 -7.23 9.92 -7.32
CA LYS A 75 -7.23 10.42 -8.69
C LYS A 75 -7.44 11.92 -8.76
N ASN A 76 -7.04 12.51 -9.86
CA ASN A 76 -7.34 13.92 -10.15
C ASN A 76 -8.85 14.11 -10.35
N ASN A 77 -9.36 15.31 -10.07
CA ASN A 77 -10.78 15.64 -10.18
C ASN A 77 -11.34 15.52 -11.61
N ASP A 78 -10.48 15.60 -12.61
CA ASP A 78 -10.79 15.47 -14.04
C ASP A 78 -10.53 14.05 -14.59
N SER A 79 -10.43 13.05 -13.73
CA SER A 79 -10.27 11.64 -14.09
C SER A 79 -11.57 10.87 -13.85
N ASP A 80 -12.01 10.12 -14.86
CA ASP A 80 -13.16 9.22 -14.77
C ASP A 80 -12.80 7.80 -14.29
N HIS A 81 -11.54 7.56 -13.95
CA HIS A 81 -11.03 6.25 -13.53
C HIS A 81 -11.84 5.66 -12.37
N ASP A 82 -12.19 4.40 -12.47
CA ASP A 82 -12.87 3.63 -11.41
C ASP A 82 -11.95 2.53 -10.88
N PHE A 83 -11.33 2.77 -9.72
CA PHE A 83 -10.41 1.83 -9.08
C PHE A 83 -11.01 0.47 -8.73
N SER A 84 -12.33 0.32 -8.79
CA SER A 84 -12.97 -0.98 -8.52
C SER A 84 -12.90 -1.94 -9.70
N LYS A 85 -12.62 -1.45 -10.91
CA LYS A 85 -12.69 -2.24 -12.15
C LYS A 85 -11.66 -1.88 -13.21
N ASP A 86 -11.15 -0.64 -13.22
CA ASP A 86 -10.25 -0.17 -14.28
C ASP A 86 -8.78 -0.49 -13.95
N SER A 87 -8.03 -0.84 -14.97
CA SER A 87 -6.57 -0.99 -14.90
C SER A 87 -5.90 0.38 -14.76
N ILE A 88 -4.78 0.45 -14.04
CA ILE A 88 -3.96 1.65 -14.00
C ILE A 88 -3.34 1.86 -15.37
N GLU A 89 -3.60 3.00 -15.97
CA GLU A 89 -3.00 3.42 -17.23
C GLU A 89 -1.58 3.91 -16.98
N LEU A 90 -0.61 3.11 -17.42
CA LEU A 90 0.82 3.41 -17.27
C LEU A 90 1.32 4.27 -18.43
N ILE A 91 2.03 5.32 -18.08
CA ILE A 91 2.76 6.21 -19.00
C ILE A 91 4.25 6.04 -18.75
N GLU A 92 5.03 5.86 -19.81
CA GLU A 92 6.49 5.82 -19.75
C GLU A 92 7.06 7.10 -20.35
N GLU A 93 7.78 7.86 -19.51
CA GLU A 93 8.36 9.13 -19.91
C GLU A 93 9.71 9.31 -19.22
N ASP A 94 10.74 9.67 -19.96
CA ASP A 94 12.11 9.95 -19.47
C ASP A 94 12.70 8.83 -18.60
N GLY A 95 12.33 7.56 -18.87
CA GLY A 95 12.80 6.41 -18.12
C GLY A 95 12.07 6.17 -16.79
N PHE A 96 10.95 6.85 -16.57
CA PHE A 96 10.06 6.67 -15.42
C PHE A 96 8.70 6.14 -15.86
N LEU A 97 8.08 5.33 -14.99
CA LEU A 97 6.67 4.95 -15.11
C LEU A 97 5.80 5.87 -14.26
N HIS A 98 4.76 6.40 -14.85
CA HIS A 98 3.74 7.22 -14.21
C HIS A 98 2.36 6.58 -14.40
N ALA A 99 1.39 6.98 -13.58
CA ALA A 99 -0.01 6.70 -13.84
C ALA A 99 -0.71 7.93 -14.44
N ASN A 100 -1.65 7.70 -15.36
CA ASN A 100 -2.44 8.78 -15.95
C ASN A 100 -3.50 9.28 -14.96
N LYS A 101 -3.23 10.41 -14.31
CA LYS A 101 -4.16 11.11 -13.39
C LYS A 101 -4.63 10.29 -12.18
N THR A 102 -3.92 9.22 -11.83
CA THR A 102 -4.22 8.39 -10.65
C THR A 102 -2.95 8.14 -9.84
N THR A 103 -3.11 7.55 -8.64
CA THR A 103 -2.02 6.89 -7.94
C THR A 103 -1.49 5.73 -8.78
N LEU A 104 -0.17 5.50 -8.71
CA LEU A 104 0.53 4.47 -9.49
C LEU A 104 0.45 3.09 -8.83
N GLY A 105 0.43 3.05 -7.49
CA GLY A 105 0.50 1.82 -6.71
C GLY A 105 1.89 1.18 -6.71
N ALA A 106 2.96 1.98 -6.85
CA ALA A 106 4.34 1.50 -6.71
C ALA A 106 4.66 1.11 -5.27
N ASP A 107 4.02 1.74 -4.31
CA ASP A 107 3.91 1.42 -2.91
C ASP A 107 2.71 0.44 -2.75
N ASP A 108 2.87 -0.82 -2.35
CA ASP A 108 4.15 -1.57 -2.39
C ASP A 108 4.16 -2.58 -3.57
N GLY A 109 3.51 -2.19 -4.68
CA GLY A 109 3.49 -3.02 -5.91
C GLY A 109 4.88 -3.37 -6.42
N VAL A 110 5.88 -2.53 -6.17
CA VAL A 110 7.27 -2.82 -6.56
C VAL A 110 7.84 -3.94 -5.67
N GLY A 111 7.61 -3.93 -4.37
CA GLY A 111 8.01 -5.02 -3.46
C GLY A 111 7.35 -6.34 -3.83
N VAL A 112 6.04 -6.32 -4.13
CA VAL A 112 5.33 -7.48 -4.68
C VAL A 112 6.03 -8.02 -5.92
N CYS A 113 6.40 -7.15 -6.86
CA CYS A 113 7.07 -7.54 -8.10
C CYS A 113 8.49 -8.07 -7.88
N TYR A 114 9.23 -7.54 -6.93
CA TYR A 114 10.53 -8.10 -6.53
C TYR A 114 10.37 -9.53 -6.02
N MET A 115 9.39 -9.79 -5.16
CA MET A 115 9.12 -11.14 -4.67
C MET A 115 8.75 -12.10 -5.81
N LEU A 116 7.85 -11.68 -6.71
CA LEU A 116 7.47 -12.50 -7.87
C LEU A 116 8.66 -12.79 -8.79
N ALA A 117 9.48 -11.77 -9.10
CA ALA A 117 10.65 -11.91 -9.95
C ALA A 117 11.69 -12.86 -9.34
N LEU A 118 11.92 -12.78 -8.02
CA LEU A 118 12.81 -13.67 -7.28
C LEU A 118 12.30 -15.11 -7.26
N LEU A 119 11.00 -15.28 -7.07
CA LEU A 119 10.37 -16.60 -7.08
C LEU A 119 10.40 -17.26 -8.46
N ASP A 120 10.34 -16.46 -9.54
CA ASP A 120 10.36 -16.89 -10.93
C ASP A 120 11.80 -17.10 -11.47
N ASP A 121 12.84 -16.75 -10.72
CA ASP A 121 14.21 -16.91 -11.17
C ASP A 121 14.83 -18.18 -10.57
N GLU A 122 15.07 -19.16 -11.43
CA GLU A 122 15.71 -20.42 -11.04
C GLU A 122 17.24 -20.34 -11.02
N SER A 123 17.82 -19.27 -11.55
CA SER A 123 19.27 -19.09 -11.62
C SER A 123 19.87 -18.51 -10.33
N LEU A 124 19.05 -17.85 -9.51
CA LEU A 124 19.49 -17.23 -8.27
C LEU A 124 19.71 -18.27 -7.17
N LYS A 125 20.80 -18.06 -6.42
CA LYS A 125 21.09 -18.86 -5.23
C LYS A 125 20.50 -18.14 -4.01
N HIS A 126 19.75 -18.90 -3.21
CA HIS A 126 19.04 -18.34 -2.05
C HIS A 126 18.83 -19.40 -0.96
N PRO A 127 18.74 -19.00 0.33
CA PRO A 127 18.23 -19.86 1.38
C PRO A 127 16.74 -20.16 1.17
N ALA A 128 16.12 -20.95 2.02
CA ALA A 128 14.67 -21.08 2.01
C ALA A 128 14.01 -19.70 2.17
N LEU A 129 12.97 -19.46 1.39
CA LEU A 129 12.25 -18.17 1.36
C LEU A 129 10.80 -18.35 1.78
N GLU A 130 10.32 -17.38 2.55
CA GLU A 130 8.91 -17.16 2.88
C GLU A 130 8.52 -15.80 2.33
N CYS A 131 7.83 -15.77 1.18
CA CYS A 131 7.36 -14.52 0.57
C CYS A 131 5.93 -14.25 1.04
N VAL A 132 5.75 -13.24 1.86
CA VAL A 132 4.49 -12.86 2.51
C VAL A 132 3.89 -11.68 1.77
N PHE A 133 2.76 -11.90 1.14
CA PHE A 133 1.97 -10.89 0.44
C PHE A 133 0.78 -10.53 1.31
N THR A 134 0.77 -9.33 1.87
CA THR A 134 -0.28 -8.87 2.77
C THR A 134 -1.33 -8.03 2.04
N VAL A 135 -2.44 -7.77 2.71
CA VAL A 135 -3.56 -6.95 2.24
C VAL A 135 -3.92 -5.88 3.27
N GLN A 136 -4.62 -4.83 2.85
CA GLN A 136 -5.14 -3.77 3.73
C GLN A 136 -4.06 -3.13 4.60
N GLU A 137 -2.87 -2.95 4.06
CA GLU A 137 -1.79 -2.22 4.73
C GLU A 137 -2.19 -0.76 4.90
N GLU A 138 -2.62 -0.11 3.81
CA GLU A 138 -2.94 1.31 3.67
C GLU A 138 -4.13 1.77 4.54
N VAL A 139 -4.89 0.82 5.06
CA VAL A 139 -6.05 1.07 5.93
C VAL A 139 -5.85 0.57 7.36
N GLY A 140 -4.60 0.30 7.74
CA GLY A 140 -4.20 0.03 9.13
C GLY A 140 -3.59 -1.33 9.40
N LEU A 141 -2.85 -1.92 8.44
CA LEU A 141 -2.10 -3.18 8.61
C LEU A 141 -3.00 -4.39 8.94
N ASN A 142 -4.28 -4.35 8.53
CA ASN A 142 -5.27 -5.36 8.95
C ASN A 142 -4.86 -6.76 8.50
N GLY A 143 -4.33 -6.92 7.28
CA GLY A 143 -3.87 -8.19 6.76
C GLY A 143 -2.73 -8.77 7.60
N ALA A 144 -1.68 -7.99 7.84
CA ALA A 144 -0.53 -8.42 8.62
C ALA A 144 -0.89 -8.75 10.08
N MET A 145 -1.84 -7.99 10.67
CA MET A 145 -2.36 -8.29 12.01
C MET A 145 -3.16 -9.58 12.06
N GLY A 146 -3.93 -9.88 11.02
CA GLY A 146 -4.78 -11.07 10.92
C GLY A 146 -4.07 -12.35 10.46
N LEU A 147 -2.83 -12.24 9.96
CA LEU A 147 -2.07 -13.37 9.45
C LEU A 147 -1.74 -14.38 10.57
N ASP A 148 -1.99 -15.66 10.32
CA ASP A 148 -1.53 -16.73 11.19
C ASP A 148 -0.01 -16.90 11.10
N LYS A 149 0.69 -16.36 12.09
CA LYS A 149 2.16 -16.37 12.15
C LYS A 149 2.74 -17.75 12.47
N SER A 150 1.92 -18.71 12.88
CA SER A 150 2.40 -20.08 13.19
C SER A 150 2.87 -20.84 11.96
N ILE A 151 2.49 -20.41 10.76
CA ILE A 151 2.94 -21.00 9.49
C ILE A 151 4.34 -20.54 9.07
N LEU A 152 4.86 -19.45 9.69
CA LEU A 152 6.14 -18.87 9.37
C LEU A 152 7.25 -19.47 10.25
N LYS A 153 8.41 -19.73 9.65
CA LYS A 153 9.60 -20.26 10.32
C LYS A 153 10.74 -19.26 10.35
N ALA A 154 10.74 -18.33 9.41
CA ALA A 154 11.77 -17.31 9.27
C ALA A 154 11.89 -16.46 10.54
N LYS A 155 13.14 -16.19 10.94
CA LYS A 155 13.46 -15.27 12.04
C LYS A 155 14.11 -13.96 11.53
N LYS A 156 14.41 -13.92 10.24
CA LYS A 156 14.94 -12.74 9.55
C LYS A 156 13.89 -12.30 8.54
N MET A 157 13.55 -11.02 8.59
CA MET A 157 12.57 -10.42 7.69
C MET A 157 13.18 -9.23 6.96
N ILE A 158 12.87 -9.10 5.68
CA ILE A 158 13.16 -7.93 4.86
C ILE A 158 11.80 -7.43 4.37
N GLY A 159 11.33 -6.30 4.92
CA GLY A 159 10.19 -5.58 4.38
C GLY A 159 10.63 -4.79 3.14
N LEU A 160 9.89 -4.93 2.05
CA LEU A 160 10.23 -4.31 0.77
C LEU A 160 9.58 -2.94 0.59
N ASP A 161 8.70 -2.58 1.50
CA ASP A 161 7.96 -1.33 1.54
C ASP A 161 8.84 -0.16 2.02
N ARG A 162 9.75 0.31 1.14
CA ARG A 162 10.62 1.45 1.44
C ARG A 162 10.97 2.27 0.19
N GLY A 163 10.62 3.55 0.21
CA GLY A 163 10.73 4.44 -0.94
C GLY A 163 12.08 5.13 -1.16
N LYS A 164 13.17 4.78 -0.45
CA LYS A 164 14.48 5.42 -0.64
C LYS A 164 15.54 4.38 -0.97
N GLU A 165 16.17 4.52 -2.14
CA GLU A 165 17.31 3.70 -2.52
C GLU A 165 18.48 3.80 -1.53
N LYS A 166 19.22 2.71 -1.40
CA LYS A 166 20.47 2.63 -0.59
C LYS A 166 20.29 2.91 0.90
N ILE A 167 19.05 2.88 1.41
CA ILE A 167 18.76 3.04 2.83
C ILE A 167 18.13 1.76 3.37
N ILE A 168 18.77 1.17 4.38
CA ILE A 168 18.19 0.08 5.17
C ILE A 168 17.62 0.70 6.45
N THR A 169 16.29 0.59 6.63
CA THR A 169 15.62 1.06 7.84
C THR A 169 15.51 -0.09 8.83
N VAL A 170 15.98 0.10 10.04
CA VAL A 170 16.00 -0.93 11.10
C VAL A 170 15.04 -0.63 12.26
N SER A 171 14.24 0.41 12.11
CA SER A 171 13.21 0.79 13.10
C SER A 171 12.09 1.56 12.42
N CYS A 172 10.93 1.60 13.06
CA CYS A 172 9.78 2.39 12.61
C CYS A 172 9.23 3.26 13.75
N SER A 173 8.48 4.28 13.38
CA SER A 173 7.70 5.08 14.32
C SER A 173 6.44 4.31 14.70
N GLY A 174 5.99 4.48 15.95
CA GLY A 174 4.67 4.05 16.36
C GLY A 174 3.61 5.10 16.01
N GLY A 175 2.37 4.67 15.85
CA GLY A 175 1.21 5.53 15.65
C GLY A 175 0.16 5.31 16.74
N ARG A 176 -0.61 6.37 17.04
CA ARG A 176 -1.80 6.27 17.89
C ARG A 176 -2.94 7.06 17.25
N ARG A 177 -4.08 6.42 17.09
CA ARG A 177 -5.30 7.06 16.57
C ARG A 177 -6.26 7.31 17.72
N ALA A 178 -6.83 8.53 17.78
CA ALA A 178 -7.96 8.85 18.62
C ALA A 178 -9.17 9.09 17.73
N VAL A 179 -10.30 8.48 18.09
CA VAL A 179 -11.59 8.70 17.43
C VAL A 179 -12.47 9.49 18.40
N VAL A 180 -13.02 10.60 17.94
CA VAL A 180 -13.96 11.43 18.70
C VAL A 180 -15.29 11.42 17.94
N GLU A 181 -16.32 10.91 18.59
CA GLU A 181 -17.68 10.84 18.03
C GLU A 181 -18.60 11.82 18.75
N LYS A 182 -19.40 12.55 17.99
CA LYS A 182 -20.42 13.46 18.52
C LYS A 182 -21.69 13.33 17.71
N GLY A 183 -22.81 13.10 18.39
CA GLY A 183 -24.14 13.17 17.77
C GLY A 183 -24.41 14.60 17.28
N LEU A 184 -24.92 14.73 16.05
CA LEU A 184 -25.29 16.00 15.44
C LEU A 184 -26.81 16.16 15.44
N SER A 185 -27.28 17.40 15.68
CA SER A 185 -28.66 17.80 15.45
C SER A 185 -28.69 18.72 14.24
N TYR A 186 -29.65 18.47 13.35
CA TYR A 186 -29.82 19.27 12.15
C TYR A 186 -31.02 20.20 12.28
N LEU A 187 -30.83 21.45 11.94
CA LEU A 187 -31.89 22.46 11.85
C LEU A 187 -32.08 22.85 10.38
N LYS A 188 -33.32 23.15 10.01
CA LYS A 188 -33.60 23.76 8.70
C LYS A 188 -33.00 25.17 8.69
N ASN A 189 -32.14 25.44 7.73
CA ASN A 189 -31.59 26.76 7.51
C ASN A 189 -32.25 27.42 6.31
N GLU A 190 -32.77 28.63 6.50
CA GLU A 190 -33.40 29.46 5.44
C GLU A 190 -32.53 30.69 5.10
N SER A 191 -31.41 30.87 5.81
CA SER A 191 -30.46 31.96 5.58
C SER A 191 -29.51 31.67 4.42
N PRO A 192 -28.91 32.67 3.79
CA PRO A 192 -27.85 32.50 2.81
C PRO A 192 -26.71 31.67 3.39
N CYS A 193 -26.20 30.69 2.61
CA CYS A 193 -25.09 29.85 3.00
C CYS A 193 -23.83 30.22 2.23
N TYR A 194 -22.69 30.14 2.89
CA TYR A 194 -21.37 30.35 2.30
C TYR A 194 -20.56 29.06 2.38
N GLN A 195 -19.76 28.81 1.36
CA GLN A 195 -18.81 27.72 1.37
C GLN A 195 -17.42 28.26 1.71
N LEU A 196 -16.81 27.71 2.75
CA LEU A 196 -15.40 27.95 3.06
C LEU A 196 -14.56 26.82 2.46
N TYR A 197 -13.48 27.17 1.76
CA TYR A 197 -12.56 26.25 1.15
C TYR A 197 -11.12 26.55 1.58
N VAL A 198 -10.42 25.53 2.06
CA VAL A 198 -8.99 25.58 2.33
C VAL A 198 -8.31 24.51 1.50
N GLY A 199 -7.52 24.93 0.53
CA GLY A 199 -6.85 24.03 -0.41
C GLY A 199 -5.60 24.66 -1.01
N GLY A 200 -5.03 24.00 -2.03
CA GLY A 200 -3.78 24.42 -2.68
C GLY A 200 -2.54 24.24 -1.81
N LEU A 201 -2.65 23.50 -0.70
CA LEU A 201 -1.54 23.20 0.18
C LEU A 201 -0.74 22.02 -0.33
N GLN A 202 0.57 21.99 -0.04
CA GLN A 202 1.41 20.85 -0.40
C GLN A 202 1.14 19.67 0.53
N GLY A 203 0.61 18.58 -0.02
CA GLY A 203 0.39 17.32 0.68
C GLY A 203 1.69 16.59 1.02
N GLY A 204 1.56 15.42 1.62
CA GLY A 204 2.68 14.55 1.91
C GLY A 204 2.32 13.47 2.93
N HIS A 205 3.19 12.46 3.02
CA HIS A 205 3.04 11.37 3.97
C HIS A 205 3.10 11.88 5.42
N SER A 206 2.13 11.50 6.25
CA SER A 206 1.96 12.01 7.63
C SER A 206 3.17 11.76 8.53
N GLY A 207 3.87 10.63 8.38
CA GLY A 207 5.09 10.31 9.12
C GLY A 207 6.37 10.83 8.45
N GLY A 208 6.47 10.65 7.12
CA GLY A 208 7.69 10.90 6.37
C GLY A 208 8.08 12.37 6.21
N VAL A 209 7.09 13.28 6.20
CA VAL A 209 7.31 14.72 5.93
C VAL A 209 6.72 15.66 6.98
N ILE A 210 6.26 15.12 8.12
CA ILE A 210 5.68 15.94 9.20
C ILE A 210 6.65 17.00 9.74
N HIS A 211 7.94 16.71 9.71
CA HIS A 211 9.00 17.62 10.13
C HIS A 211 9.18 18.84 9.21
N LEU A 212 8.56 18.84 8.02
CA LEU A 212 8.64 19.95 7.07
C LEU A 212 7.62 21.05 7.38
N GLU A 213 6.82 20.90 8.44
CA GLU A 213 5.86 21.90 8.94
C GLU A 213 4.92 22.43 7.85
N ARG A 214 4.49 21.56 6.93
CA ARG A 214 3.55 21.91 5.86
C ARG A 214 2.19 22.30 6.43
N GLY A 215 1.49 23.21 5.75
CA GLY A 215 0.16 23.63 6.14
C GLY A 215 -0.83 22.45 6.16
N ASN A 216 -1.58 22.33 7.26
CA ASN A 216 -2.64 21.33 7.39
C ASN A 216 -4.01 22.00 7.19
N ALA A 217 -4.72 21.64 6.13
CA ALA A 217 -6.01 22.25 5.77
C ALA A 217 -7.06 22.13 6.89
N ASN A 218 -7.11 20.98 7.57
CA ASN A 218 -8.06 20.75 8.66
C ASN A 218 -7.77 21.66 9.86
N VAL A 219 -6.49 21.82 10.21
CA VAL A 219 -6.09 22.72 11.31
C VAL A 219 -6.41 24.17 10.96
N ILE A 220 -6.13 24.61 9.74
CA ILE A 220 -6.44 25.97 9.28
C ILE A 220 -7.95 26.20 9.29
N MET A 221 -8.74 25.28 8.72
CA MET A 221 -10.20 25.36 8.71
C MET A 221 -10.77 25.40 10.13
N THR A 222 -10.28 24.57 11.03
CA THR A 222 -10.72 24.57 12.43
C THR A 222 -10.46 25.90 13.12
N ARG A 223 -9.32 26.55 12.87
CA ARG A 223 -9.00 27.88 13.40
C ARG A 223 -9.94 28.95 12.86
N VAL A 224 -10.29 28.87 11.56
CA VAL A 224 -11.28 29.77 10.95
C VAL A 224 -12.64 29.59 11.62
N TYR A 225 -13.15 28.37 11.74
CA TYR A 225 -14.42 28.10 12.40
C TYR A 225 -14.42 28.56 13.88
N TYR A 226 -13.36 28.28 14.60
CA TYR A 226 -13.23 28.76 15.99
C TYR A 226 -13.31 30.27 16.07
N HIS A 227 -12.64 31.01 15.18
CA HIS A 227 -12.69 32.46 15.13
C HIS A 227 -14.09 33.00 14.80
N LEU A 228 -14.78 32.37 13.82
CA LEU A 228 -16.15 32.71 13.46
C LEU A 228 -17.10 32.51 14.66
N SER A 229 -16.99 31.36 15.36
CA SER A 229 -17.82 31.08 16.54
C SER A 229 -17.63 32.06 17.69
N LEU A 230 -16.41 32.58 17.90
CA LEU A 230 -16.15 33.61 18.91
C LEU A 230 -16.82 34.95 18.56
N ASN A 231 -17.13 35.18 17.30
CA ASN A 231 -17.79 36.41 16.82
C ASN A 231 -19.28 36.22 16.55
N ASN A 232 -19.88 35.11 17.02
CA ASN A 232 -21.27 34.72 16.81
C ASN A 232 -21.68 34.71 15.32
N ILE A 233 -20.77 34.33 14.45
CA ILE A 233 -21.03 34.09 13.03
C ILE A 233 -21.29 32.57 12.87
N GLU A 234 -22.55 32.22 12.61
CA GLU A 234 -23.01 30.83 12.40
C GLU A 234 -23.07 30.48 10.93
#